data_b265759aa80217a0e9238d8c3890befa
#
_entry.id   b265759aa80217a0e9238d8c3890befa
#
_cell.length_a   1.000
_cell.length_b   1.000
_cell.length_c   1.000
_cell.angle_alpha   90.00
_cell.angle_beta   90.00
_cell.angle_gamma   90.00
#
_symmetry.space_group_name_H-M   'P 1'
#
loop_
_entity.id
_entity.type
_entity.pdbx_description
1 polymer ?
#
loop_
_entity_poly.entity_id
_entity_poly.type
_entity_poly.pdbx_seq_one_letter_code
_entity_poly.pdbx_strand_id
1 'polypeptide(L)'
;MCIRDSYGKRELLEAMPPFLLGGDMIEYVKEQTATFNELPYKFEAGTPNADGAVSLHAAIDYLESFGMDAIEAYEEELVAYILPKIVALPHVHVIGSQNPKEKHGVIAFTVDDVHPHDVATILDSKGICVRSGHHCAQPLGAFYNVSASTRLSMYLYTRKEDLDAFLEVLKTVRSVMGFKD
;
A
#
# COMPACT_ATOMS: atom_id res chain seq x y z
N MET A 1 8.19 -9.85 5.44
CA MET A 1 9.59 -10.04 5.01
C MET A 1 10.04 -8.71 4.43
N CYS A 2 11.08 -8.08 4.96
CA CYS A 2 11.59 -6.83 4.40
C CYS A 2 12.67 -7.19 3.38
N ILE A 3 12.35 -7.09 2.11
CA ILE A 3 13.35 -7.02 1.05
C ILE A 3 13.88 -5.60 1.11
N ARG A 4 15.19 -5.46 1.31
CA ARG A 4 15.82 -4.15 1.44
C ARG A 4 16.56 -3.85 0.16
N ASP A 5 15.99 -2.92 -0.56
CA ASP A 5 16.69 -2.23 -1.63
C ASP A 5 16.69 -0.74 -1.29
N SER A 6 17.84 -0.08 -1.48
CA SER A 6 18.00 1.34 -1.20
C SER A 6 18.81 1.98 -2.31
N TYR A 7 18.20 2.96 -2.97
CA TYR A 7 18.89 3.82 -3.92
C TYR A 7 19.25 5.16 -3.26
N GLY A 8 20.46 5.64 -3.51
CA GLY A 8 20.90 6.95 -3.02
C GLY A 8 22.00 7.55 -3.90
N LYS A 9 22.11 8.87 -3.87
CA LYS A 9 23.23 9.58 -4.50
C LYS A 9 24.50 9.28 -3.72
N ARG A 10 25.59 8.97 -4.44
CA ARG A 10 26.86 8.54 -3.84
C ARG A 10 27.36 9.52 -2.77
N GLU A 11 27.35 10.82 -3.07
CA GLU A 11 27.83 11.85 -2.15
C GLU A 11 27.03 11.93 -0.84
N LEU A 12 25.74 11.61 -0.88
CA LEU A 12 24.90 11.55 0.31
C LEU A 12 25.17 10.29 1.11
N LEU A 13 25.29 9.14 0.44
CA LEU A 13 25.57 7.87 1.10
C LEU A 13 26.97 7.87 1.75
N GLU A 14 27.97 8.51 1.13
CA GLU A 14 29.30 8.67 1.72
C GLU A 14 29.26 9.52 3.00
N ALA A 15 28.45 10.59 3.01
CA ALA A 15 28.31 11.48 4.16
C ALA A 15 27.44 10.91 5.29
N MET A 16 26.50 10.03 4.99
CA MET A 16 25.61 9.43 6.00
C MET A 16 26.37 8.45 6.92
N PRO A 17 26.10 8.44 8.23
CA PRO A 17 26.51 7.33 9.08
C PRO A 17 25.74 6.04 8.73
N PRO A 18 26.33 4.85 8.93
CA PRO A 18 25.57 3.62 8.80
C PRO A 18 24.48 3.55 9.88
N PHE A 19 23.33 2.96 9.54
CA PHE A 19 22.20 2.81 10.46
C PHE A 19 22.06 1.38 11.03
N LEU A 20 22.77 0.41 10.45
CA LEU A 20 22.94 -0.93 11.00
C LEU A 20 24.42 -1.21 11.18
N LEU A 21 24.76 -1.95 12.23
CA LEU A 21 26.12 -2.33 12.54
C LEU A 21 26.22 -3.87 12.60
N GLY A 22 27.30 -4.41 12.03
CA GLY A 22 27.50 -5.87 12.01
C GLY A 22 28.73 -6.26 11.19
N GLY A 23 28.88 -7.54 10.89
CA GLY A 23 29.93 -8.06 10.01
C GLY A 23 29.83 -7.45 8.60
N ASP A 24 30.91 -7.52 7.86
CA ASP A 24 31.13 -7.07 6.48
C ASP A 24 31.05 -5.55 6.24
N MET A 25 30.24 -4.81 7.00
CA MET A 25 30.09 -3.36 6.84
C MET A 25 31.17 -2.53 7.55
N ILE A 26 32.01 -3.15 8.33
CA ILE A 26 33.13 -2.56 9.07
C ILE A 26 34.45 -2.82 8.37
N GLU A 27 35.41 -1.89 8.51
CA GLU A 27 36.80 -2.07 8.12
C GLU A 27 37.64 -2.43 9.35
N TYR A 28 37.63 -1.57 10.38
CA TYR A 28 38.30 -1.77 11.64
C TYR A 28 37.41 -1.41 12.82
N VAL A 29 37.51 -2.20 13.90
CA VAL A 29 36.79 -1.94 15.16
C VAL A 29 37.78 -1.90 16.32
N LYS A 30 37.65 -0.88 17.17
CA LYS A 30 38.30 -0.72 18.46
C LYS A 30 37.24 -0.57 19.54
N GLU A 31 37.63 -0.58 20.81
CA GLU A 31 36.71 -0.48 21.94
C GLU A 31 35.75 0.74 21.86
N GLN A 32 36.23 1.89 21.37
CA GLN A 32 35.50 3.14 21.35
C GLN A 32 35.29 3.71 19.94
N THR A 33 35.85 3.11 18.91
CA THR A 33 35.80 3.65 17.53
C THR A 33 35.67 2.54 16.50
N ALA A 34 35.05 2.83 15.38
CA ALA A 34 35.04 1.94 14.22
C ALA A 34 35.21 2.75 12.93
N THR A 35 35.82 2.15 11.93
CA THR A 35 35.81 2.62 10.56
C THR A 35 34.95 1.67 9.73
N PHE A 36 34.30 2.21 8.72
CA PHE A 36 33.32 1.50 7.94
C PHE A 36 33.86 1.20 6.55
N ASN A 37 33.36 0.15 5.97
CA ASN A 37 33.73 -0.27 4.63
C ASN A 37 33.22 0.75 3.58
N GLU A 38 33.70 0.62 2.36
CA GLU A 38 33.23 1.45 1.23
C GLU A 38 31.78 1.12 0.83
N LEU A 39 31.18 1.99 0.06
CA LEU A 39 29.86 1.73 -0.54
C LEU A 39 29.94 0.60 -1.59
N PRO A 40 28.98 -0.30 -1.67
CA PRO A 40 27.71 -0.33 -0.90
C PRO A 40 27.81 -1.01 0.47
N TYR A 41 28.89 -1.69 0.79
CA TYR A 41 29.08 -2.55 1.97
C TYR A 41 28.84 -1.80 3.29
N LYS A 42 29.13 -0.51 3.36
CA LYS A 42 28.88 0.36 4.52
C LYS A 42 27.44 0.24 5.06
N PHE A 43 26.46 -0.10 4.22
CA PHE A 43 25.06 -0.22 4.58
C PHE A 43 24.54 -1.67 4.58
N GLU A 44 25.42 -2.66 4.37
CA GLU A 44 25.08 -4.08 4.31
C GLU A 44 25.65 -4.80 5.53
N ALA A 45 24.94 -4.73 6.66
CA ALA A 45 25.39 -5.32 7.93
C ALA A 45 25.00 -6.79 8.04
N GLY A 46 26.01 -7.66 8.19
CA GLY A 46 25.86 -9.11 8.31
C GLY A 46 25.57 -9.80 6.98
N THR A 47 25.22 -11.08 7.04
CA THR A 47 24.92 -11.88 5.85
C THR A 47 23.75 -11.27 5.05
N PRO A 48 23.95 -10.95 3.76
CA PRO A 48 22.89 -10.39 2.92
C PRO A 48 21.69 -11.33 2.79
N ASN A 49 20.49 -10.74 2.62
CA ASN A 49 19.27 -11.50 2.34
C ASN A 49 19.23 -11.94 0.87
N ALA A 50 20.01 -12.95 0.51
CA ALA A 50 20.12 -13.46 -0.85
C ALA A 50 18.77 -14.00 -1.38
N ASP A 51 18.03 -14.73 -0.53
CA ASP A 51 16.70 -15.26 -0.90
C ASP A 51 15.73 -14.14 -1.25
N GLY A 52 15.77 -13.04 -0.48
CA GLY A 52 14.97 -11.86 -0.75
C GLY A 52 15.35 -11.16 -2.06
N ALA A 53 16.65 -11.12 -2.39
CA ALA A 53 17.11 -10.54 -3.65
C ALA A 53 16.65 -11.36 -4.87
N VAL A 54 16.78 -12.68 -4.81
CA VAL A 54 16.29 -13.59 -5.87
C VAL A 54 14.76 -13.50 -6.02
N SER A 55 14.04 -13.44 -4.91
CA SER A 55 12.58 -13.30 -4.93
C SER A 55 12.13 -11.95 -5.53
N LEU A 56 12.85 -10.87 -5.23
CA LEU A 56 12.57 -9.55 -5.81
C LEU A 56 12.85 -9.54 -7.32
N HIS A 57 13.96 -10.14 -7.75
CA HIS A 57 14.26 -10.27 -9.18
C HIS A 57 13.14 -10.98 -9.95
N ALA A 58 12.70 -12.13 -9.45
CA ALA A 58 11.58 -12.87 -10.05
C ALA A 58 10.26 -12.06 -10.09
N ALA A 59 10.00 -11.23 -9.07
CA ALA A 59 8.83 -10.37 -9.03
C ALA A 59 8.94 -9.23 -10.06
N ILE A 60 10.12 -8.67 -10.25
CA ILE A 60 10.38 -7.64 -11.28
C ILE A 60 10.17 -8.22 -12.68
N ASP A 61 10.79 -9.36 -12.98
CA ASP A 61 10.62 -10.04 -14.26
C ASP A 61 9.15 -10.34 -14.57
N TYR A 62 8.38 -10.74 -13.54
CA TYR A 62 6.96 -10.98 -13.67
C TYR A 62 6.19 -9.70 -14.06
N LEU A 63 6.45 -8.58 -13.38
CA LEU A 63 5.80 -7.30 -13.70
C LEU A 63 6.23 -6.78 -15.08
N GLU A 64 7.52 -6.89 -15.41
CA GLU A 64 8.04 -6.47 -16.71
C GLU A 64 7.46 -7.29 -17.87
N SER A 65 7.06 -8.54 -17.63
CA SER A 65 6.40 -9.38 -18.63
C SER A 65 5.04 -8.83 -19.10
N PHE A 66 4.37 -8.04 -18.27
CA PHE A 66 3.14 -7.30 -18.62
C PHE A 66 3.47 -5.90 -19.16
N GLY A 67 4.53 -5.29 -18.67
CA GLY A 67 4.90 -3.89 -18.89
C GLY A 67 4.20 -2.94 -17.92
N MET A 68 4.96 -2.02 -17.32
CA MET A 68 4.44 -1.09 -16.31
C MET A 68 3.36 -0.18 -16.86
N ASP A 69 3.49 0.30 -18.09
CA ASP A 69 2.49 1.15 -18.74
C ASP A 69 1.15 0.42 -18.95
N ALA A 70 1.18 -0.89 -19.25
CA ALA A 70 -0.03 -1.69 -19.38
C ALA A 70 -0.70 -1.93 -18.03
N ILE A 71 0.08 -2.11 -16.96
CA ILE A 71 -0.43 -2.23 -15.59
C ILE A 71 -1.10 -0.93 -15.17
N GLU A 72 -0.46 0.22 -15.39
CA GLU A 72 -1.02 1.54 -15.07
C GLU A 72 -2.33 1.78 -15.81
N ALA A 73 -2.36 1.54 -17.13
CA ALA A 73 -3.57 1.69 -17.94
C ALA A 73 -4.72 0.80 -17.45
N TYR A 74 -4.42 -0.42 -17.01
CA TYR A 74 -5.43 -1.32 -16.44
C TYR A 74 -5.94 -0.84 -15.08
N GLU A 75 -5.09 -0.35 -14.21
CA GLU A 75 -5.50 0.26 -12.95
C GLU A 75 -6.39 1.49 -13.17
N GLU A 76 -6.05 2.35 -14.14
CA GLU A 76 -6.89 3.50 -14.53
C GLU A 76 -8.26 3.05 -15.03
N GLU A 77 -8.33 1.99 -15.83
CA GLU A 77 -9.60 1.41 -16.29
C GLU A 77 -10.46 0.93 -15.12
N LEU A 78 -9.87 0.21 -14.15
CA LEU A 78 -10.57 -0.26 -12.97
C LEU A 78 -11.07 0.89 -12.10
N VAL A 79 -10.24 1.92 -11.90
CA VAL A 79 -10.64 3.13 -11.16
C VAL A 79 -11.76 3.87 -11.86
N ALA A 80 -11.67 4.07 -13.17
CA ALA A 80 -12.72 4.71 -13.96
C ALA A 80 -14.04 3.93 -13.93
N TYR A 81 -13.96 2.61 -13.81
CA TYR A 81 -15.13 1.74 -13.69
C TYR A 81 -15.82 1.83 -12.34
N ILE A 82 -15.04 1.81 -11.24
CA ILE A 82 -15.60 1.62 -9.90
C ILE A 82 -15.86 2.93 -9.14
N LEU A 83 -14.97 3.94 -9.28
CA LEU A 83 -15.04 5.16 -8.50
C LEU A 83 -16.37 5.93 -8.65
N PRO A 84 -16.92 6.13 -9.87
CA PRO A 84 -18.21 6.79 -10.02
C PRO A 84 -19.35 6.04 -9.34
N LYS A 85 -19.29 4.70 -9.33
CA LYS A 85 -20.30 3.85 -8.69
C LYS A 85 -20.24 3.96 -7.17
N ILE A 86 -19.04 4.04 -6.58
CA ILE A 86 -18.85 4.25 -5.12
C ILE A 86 -19.35 5.65 -4.74
N VAL A 87 -18.97 6.67 -5.51
CA VAL A 87 -19.38 8.08 -5.25
C VAL A 87 -20.90 8.25 -5.33
N ALA A 88 -21.57 7.47 -6.18
CA ALA A 88 -23.02 7.52 -6.31
C ALA A 88 -23.79 6.82 -5.17
N LEU A 89 -23.10 6.05 -4.30
CA LEU A 89 -23.76 5.42 -3.16
C LEU A 89 -24.08 6.45 -2.09
N PRO A 90 -25.32 6.51 -1.59
CA PRO A 90 -25.65 7.33 -0.45
C PRO A 90 -24.82 6.88 0.76
N HIS A 91 -24.49 7.80 1.65
CA HIS A 91 -23.75 7.52 2.89
C HIS A 91 -22.31 6.98 2.73
N VAL A 92 -21.76 6.95 1.52
CA VAL A 92 -20.37 6.57 1.26
C VAL A 92 -19.57 7.80 0.83
N HIS A 93 -18.51 8.10 1.55
CA HIS A 93 -17.66 9.27 1.31
C HIS A 93 -16.25 8.85 0.91
N VAL A 94 -15.88 9.12 -0.34
CA VAL A 94 -14.53 8.87 -0.85
C VAL A 94 -13.58 9.94 -0.34
N ILE A 95 -12.44 9.51 0.19
CA ILE A 95 -11.38 10.41 0.69
C ILE A 95 -10.50 10.84 -0.49
N GLY A 96 -10.24 12.13 -0.58
CA GLY A 96 -9.44 12.75 -1.65
C GLY A 96 -10.23 12.98 -2.92
N SER A 97 -9.54 13.07 -4.06
CA SER A 97 -10.17 13.38 -5.34
C SER A 97 -11.22 12.34 -5.76
N GLN A 98 -12.32 12.82 -6.36
CA GLN A 98 -13.33 11.99 -7.03
C GLN A 98 -13.13 11.93 -8.54
N ASN A 99 -12.07 12.53 -9.05
CA ASN A 99 -11.68 12.42 -10.45
C ASN A 99 -10.89 11.12 -10.68
N PRO A 100 -11.38 10.20 -11.52
CA PRO A 100 -10.67 8.94 -11.79
C PRO A 100 -9.23 9.13 -12.30
N LYS A 101 -8.95 10.22 -13.02
CA LYS A 101 -7.62 10.53 -13.55
C LYS A 101 -6.59 10.96 -12.49
N GLU A 102 -7.03 11.20 -11.28
CA GLU A 102 -6.20 11.62 -10.14
C GLU A 102 -6.10 10.51 -9.09
N LYS A 103 -6.57 9.31 -9.40
CA LYS A 103 -6.48 8.14 -8.53
C LYS A 103 -5.82 6.99 -9.28
N HIS A 104 -5.00 6.27 -8.57
CA HIS A 104 -4.44 4.99 -8.98
C HIS A 104 -5.15 3.87 -8.22
N GLY A 105 -4.84 2.62 -8.43
CA GLY A 105 -5.52 1.41 -7.95
C GLY A 105 -5.94 1.33 -6.46
N VAL A 106 -6.11 2.50 -5.78
CA VAL A 106 -6.46 2.59 -4.35
C VAL A 106 -7.58 3.61 -4.13
N ILE A 107 -8.65 3.19 -3.43
CA ILE A 107 -9.77 4.07 -3.03
C ILE A 107 -10.00 3.91 -1.53
N ALA A 108 -9.78 4.99 -0.77
CA ALA A 108 -10.14 5.08 0.63
C ALA A 108 -11.50 5.77 0.78
N PHE A 109 -12.34 5.25 1.69
CA PHE A 109 -13.69 5.75 1.91
C PHE A 109 -14.15 5.51 3.34
N THR A 110 -15.19 6.23 3.74
CA THR A 110 -15.96 6.00 4.97
C THR A 110 -17.42 5.73 4.63
N VAL A 111 -18.12 5.10 5.56
CA VAL A 111 -19.58 4.90 5.49
C VAL A 111 -20.20 5.56 6.73
N ASP A 112 -21.24 6.38 6.53
CA ASP A 112 -21.92 7.07 7.64
C ASP A 112 -22.38 6.09 8.72
N ASP A 113 -22.13 6.45 9.97
CA ASP A 113 -22.53 5.72 11.18
C ASP A 113 -21.90 4.31 11.31
N VAL A 114 -21.08 3.84 10.37
CA VAL A 114 -20.45 2.52 10.42
C VAL A 114 -18.94 2.65 10.58
N HIS A 115 -18.41 2.03 11.62
CA HIS A 115 -16.98 2.04 11.83
C HIS A 115 -16.24 1.26 10.73
N PRO A 116 -15.10 1.72 10.19
CA PRO A 116 -14.36 1.04 9.13
C PRO A 116 -14.01 -0.42 9.40
N HIS A 117 -13.83 -0.80 10.66
CA HIS A 117 -13.63 -2.20 11.07
C HIS A 117 -14.87 -3.07 10.78
N ASP A 118 -16.06 -2.53 11.07
CA ASP A 118 -17.33 -3.26 10.84
C ASP A 118 -17.59 -3.39 9.34
N VAL A 119 -17.30 -2.33 8.56
CA VAL A 119 -17.33 -2.38 7.09
C VAL A 119 -16.43 -3.51 6.58
N ALA A 120 -15.18 -3.57 7.06
CA ALA A 120 -14.24 -4.61 6.67
C ALA A 120 -14.72 -6.02 7.08
N THR A 121 -15.27 -6.17 8.28
CA THR A 121 -15.79 -7.46 8.78
C THR A 121 -16.97 -7.96 7.96
N ILE A 122 -17.90 -7.07 7.58
CA ILE A 122 -19.05 -7.41 6.74
C ILE A 122 -18.57 -7.84 5.34
N LEU A 123 -17.67 -7.10 4.73
CA LEU A 123 -17.08 -7.44 3.43
C LEU A 123 -16.32 -8.79 3.48
N ASP A 124 -15.51 -9.00 4.52
CA ASP A 124 -14.75 -10.24 4.73
C ASP A 124 -15.68 -11.46 4.86
N SER A 125 -16.83 -11.32 5.52
CA SER A 125 -17.83 -12.39 5.63
C SER A 125 -18.39 -12.86 4.28
N LYS A 126 -18.16 -12.09 3.22
CA LYS A 126 -18.53 -12.38 1.82
C LYS A 126 -17.32 -12.66 0.93
N GLY A 127 -16.14 -12.88 1.55
CA GLY A 127 -14.89 -13.17 0.83
C GLY A 127 -14.26 -11.95 0.16
N ILE A 128 -14.61 -10.74 0.56
CA ILE A 128 -14.09 -9.49 -0.01
C ILE A 128 -13.12 -8.85 0.97
N CYS A 129 -11.83 -8.89 0.64
CA CYS A 129 -10.77 -8.39 1.50
C CYS A 129 -10.51 -6.90 1.24
N VAL A 130 -10.70 -6.09 2.27
CA VAL A 130 -10.34 -4.67 2.31
C VAL A 130 -9.47 -4.39 3.53
N ARG A 131 -8.85 -3.22 3.60
CA ARG A 131 -8.12 -2.79 4.78
C ARG A 131 -8.87 -1.68 5.51
N SER A 132 -8.98 -1.80 6.83
CA SER A 132 -9.49 -0.73 7.71
C SER A 132 -8.38 -0.11 8.55
N GLY A 133 -8.53 1.15 8.95
CA GLY A 133 -7.65 1.87 9.87
C GLY A 133 -7.03 3.14 9.30
N HIS A 134 -5.84 3.48 9.79
CA HIS A 134 -5.11 4.72 9.44
C HIS A 134 -4.25 4.61 8.17
N HIS A 135 -4.07 3.41 7.62
CA HIS A 135 -3.24 3.12 6.44
C HIS A 135 -1.79 3.63 6.53
N CYS A 136 -1.23 3.70 7.76
CA CYS A 136 0.09 4.30 8.07
C CYS A 136 0.18 5.80 7.71
N ALA A 137 -0.95 6.52 7.66
CA ALA A 137 -1.08 7.91 7.20
C ALA A 137 -1.96 8.73 8.16
N GLN A 138 -1.75 8.65 9.47
CA GLN A 138 -2.54 9.39 10.47
C GLN A 138 -2.59 10.91 10.23
N PRO A 139 -1.48 11.59 9.84
CA PRO A 139 -1.56 13.02 9.54
C PRO A 139 -2.51 13.35 8.39
N LEU A 140 -2.59 12.49 7.37
CA LEU A 140 -3.54 12.64 6.27
C LEU A 140 -5.00 12.47 6.74
N GLY A 141 -5.25 11.48 7.61
CA GLY A 141 -6.55 11.32 8.26
C GLY A 141 -6.98 12.55 9.04
N ALA A 142 -6.07 13.15 9.81
CA ALA A 142 -6.32 14.39 10.54
C ALA A 142 -6.63 15.56 9.60
N PHE A 143 -5.94 15.68 8.46
CA PHE A 143 -6.20 16.71 7.44
C PHE A 143 -7.61 16.60 6.87
N TYR A 144 -8.11 15.39 6.63
CA TYR A 144 -9.48 15.14 6.14
C TYR A 144 -10.51 15.02 7.27
N ASN A 145 -10.12 15.23 8.53
CA ASN A 145 -10.97 15.05 9.71
C ASN A 145 -11.60 13.64 9.79
N VAL A 146 -10.82 12.62 9.44
CA VAL A 146 -11.23 11.22 9.45
C VAL A 146 -10.34 10.43 10.39
N SER A 147 -10.93 9.81 11.40
CA SER A 147 -10.18 9.01 12.40
C SER A 147 -9.67 7.69 11.84
N ALA A 148 -10.44 7.05 10.97
CA ALA A 148 -10.10 5.82 10.29
C ALA A 148 -10.92 5.68 9.00
N SER A 149 -10.45 4.88 8.05
CA SER A 149 -11.16 4.64 6.80
C SER A 149 -11.05 3.19 6.34
N THR A 150 -11.89 2.79 5.41
CA THR A 150 -11.78 1.52 4.68
C THR A 150 -11.09 1.79 3.34
N ARG A 151 -10.19 0.89 2.94
CA ARG A 151 -9.42 1.00 1.70
C ARG A 151 -9.66 -0.20 0.80
N LEU A 152 -10.21 0.05 -0.36
CA LEU A 152 -10.21 -0.86 -1.51
C LEU A 152 -8.88 -0.69 -2.25
N SER A 153 -8.22 -1.80 -2.57
CA SER A 153 -6.99 -1.82 -3.37
C SER A 153 -7.18 -2.76 -4.55
N MET A 154 -6.87 -2.28 -5.74
CA MET A 154 -6.97 -3.00 -7.02
C MET A 154 -5.60 -3.15 -7.63
N TYR A 155 -5.37 -4.21 -8.38
CA TYR A 155 -4.12 -4.43 -9.09
C TYR A 155 -4.37 -5.29 -10.34
N LEU A 156 -3.31 -5.67 -11.03
CA LEU A 156 -3.34 -6.39 -12.32
C LEU A 156 -4.18 -7.71 -12.34
N TYR A 157 -4.47 -8.27 -11.18
CA TYR A 157 -5.28 -9.50 -11.04
C TYR A 157 -6.75 -9.22 -10.62
N THR A 158 -7.11 -7.96 -10.35
CA THR A 158 -8.47 -7.57 -9.98
C THR A 158 -9.37 -7.53 -11.22
N ARG A 159 -10.55 -8.12 -11.17
CA ARG A 159 -11.50 -8.13 -12.26
C ARG A 159 -12.69 -7.22 -11.97
N LYS A 160 -13.43 -6.81 -12.99
CA LYS A 160 -14.64 -5.99 -12.83
C LYS A 160 -15.73 -6.72 -12.02
N GLU A 161 -15.81 -8.04 -12.17
CA GLU A 161 -16.75 -8.88 -11.41
C GLU A 161 -16.44 -8.84 -9.90
N ASP A 162 -15.18 -8.77 -9.52
CA ASP A 162 -14.77 -8.64 -8.11
C ASP A 162 -15.20 -7.29 -7.54
N LEU A 163 -15.13 -6.23 -8.37
CA LEU A 163 -15.58 -4.88 -8.00
C LEU A 163 -17.11 -4.77 -7.94
N ASP A 164 -17.83 -5.46 -8.82
CA ASP A 164 -19.30 -5.52 -8.75
C ASP A 164 -19.76 -6.27 -7.50
N ALA A 165 -19.12 -7.39 -7.16
CA ALA A 165 -19.39 -8.10 -5.91
C ALA A 165 -19.12 -7.22 -4.68
N PHE A 166 -18.02 -6.46 -4.68
CA PHE A 166 -17.74 -5.48 -3.63
C PHE A 166 -18.86 -4.44 -3.50
N LEU A 167 -19.32 -3.86 -4.61
CA LEU A 167 -20.39 -2.86 -4.59
C LEU A 167 -21.70 -3.40 -4.04
N GLU A 168 -22.08 -4.62 -4.43
CA GLU A 168 -23.33 -5.24 -3.96
C GLU A 168 -23.29 -5.43 -2.43
N VAL A 169 -22.17 -5.83 -1.86
CA VAL A 169 -22.05 -5.96 -0.41
C VAL A 169 -21.99 -4.58 0.26
N LEU A 170 -21.24 -3.61 -0.31
CA LEU A 170 -21.10 -2.27 0.25
C LEU A 170 -22.47 -1.57 0.42
N LYS A 171 -23.39 -1.75 -0.53
CA LYS A 171 -24.77 -1.23 -0.45
C LYS A 171 -25.54 -1.75 0.77
N THR A 172 -25.19 -2.91 1.28
CA THR A 172 -25.92 -3.56 2.39
C THR A 172 -25.31 -3.27 3.78
N VAL A 173 -24.13 -2.66 3.84
CA VAL A 173 -23.37 -2.49 5.08
C VAL A 173 -24.18 -1.77 6.17
N ARG A 174 -24.85 -0.66 5.83
CA ARG A 174 -25.68 0.10 6.80
C ARG A 174 -26.88 -0.72 7.28
N SER A 175 -27.59 -1.38 6.37
CA SER A 175 -28.76 -2.19 6.74
C SER A 175 -28.40 -3.40 7.59
N VAL A 176 -27.23 -4.02 7.36
CA VAL A 176 -26.70 -5.10 8.22
C VAL A 176 -26.40 -4.60 9.64
N MET A 177 -25.95 -3.37 9.77
CA MET A 177 -25.73 -2.70 11.07
C MET A 177 -27.02 -2.15 11.72
N GLY A 178 -28.18 -2.30 11.06
CA GLY A 178 -29.47 -1.88 11.59
C GLY A 178 -29.83 -0.40 11.31
N PHE A 179 -29.05 0.30 10.50
CA PHE A 179 -29.39 1.66 10.05
C PHE A 179 -30.41 1.60 8.89
N LYS A 180 -31.30 2.57 8.87
CA LYS A 180 -32.24 2.75 7.73
C LYS A 180 -31.58 3.65 6.70
N ASP A 181 -31.76 3.32 5.44
CA ASP A 181 -31.38 4.15 4.30
C ASP A 181 -32.37 5.31 4.12
#